data_9672f226bf9b3d0cb9b9f0ac66072b6b
#
_entry.id   9672f226bf9b3d0cb9b9f0ac66072b6b
#
_cell.length_a   1.000
_cell.length_b   1.000
_cell.length_c   1.000
_cell.angle_alpha   90.00
_cell.angle_beta   90.00
_cell.angle_gamma   90.00
#
_symmetry.space_group_name_H-M   'P 1'
#
loop_
_entity.id
_entity.type
_entity.pdbx_description
1 polymer ?
#
loop_
_entity_poly.entity_id
_entity_poly.type
_entity_poly.pdbx_seq_one_letter_code
_entity_poly.pdbx_strand_id
1 'polypeptide(L)'
;MKVLITGATGLIGSQIVKDCIKSNISVNFLTTSKKKITRSEMVNGFYWNPKNKIIDLDCFKGVDSIIALSGSSISKLWTKANKRKIINSRVESLEFLKESIKEKNIPIKRLVSASGVSLYPDSLEEEFSENQTNSDDSFLAEVINRWENAAKSFKTIGVDVAIIRIGLVLSLESGVLKETIKPMN
;
A
#
# COMPACT_ATOMS: atom_id res chain seq x y z
N MET A 1 13.74 -11.83 -10.88
CA MET A 1 12.60 -11.61 -9.96
C MET A 1 11.80 -10.42 -10.44
N LYS A 2 10.48 -10.48 -10.37
CA LYS A 2 9.59 -9.37 -10.75
C LYS A 2 8.53 -9.18 -9.67
N VAL A 3 8.30 -7.93 -9.28
CA VAL A 3 7.31 -7.57 -8.25
C VAL A 3 6.22 -6.68 -8.82
N LEU A 4 5.00 -6.78 -8.27
CA LEU A 4 3.91 -5.85 -8.54
C LEU A 4 3.77 -4.86 -7.38
N ILE A 5 3.79 -3.56 -7.66
CA ILE A 5 3.70 -2.53 -6.64
C ILE A 5 2.42 -1.70 -6.84
N THR A 6 1.58 -1.60 -5.81
CA THR A 6 0.52 -0.59 -5.77
C THR A 6 1.03 0.62 -4.99
N GLY A 7 0.66 1.83 -5.43
CA GLY A 7 1.18 3.06 -4.79
C GLY A 7 2.64 3.40 -5.14
N ALA A 8 3.20 2.82 -6.21
CA ALA A 8 4.57 3.00 -6.68
C ALA A 8 4.97 4.48 -6.94
N THR A 9 3.99 5.34 -7.22
CA THR A 9 4.23 6.78 -7.47
C THR A 9 4.13 7.66 -6.22
N GLY A 10 3.92 7.07 -5.05
CA GLY A 10 3.94 7.75 -3.74
C GLY A 10 5.34 7.86 -3.17
N LEU A 11 5.47 8.52 -2.00
CA LEU A 11 6.75 8.76 -1.32
C LEU A 11 7.56 7.47 -1.13
N ILE A 12 6.98 6.49 -0.44
CA ILE A 12 7.65 5.21 -0.15
C ILE A 12 7.79 4.38 -1.45
N GLY A 13 6.72 4.29 -2.23
CA GLY A 13 6.70 3.46 -3.43
C GLY A 13 7.72 3.86 -4.47
N SER A 14 7.94 5.17 -4.69
CA SER A 14 8.96 5.65 -5.64
C SER A 14 10.38 5.30 -5.21
N GLN A 15 10.66 5.31 -3.91
CA GLN A 15 11.95 4.87 -3.38
C GLN A 15 12.14 3.36 -3.54
N ILE A 16 11.12 2.57 -3.22
CA ILE A 16 11.17 1.10 -3.42
C ILE A 16 11.40 0.76 -4.91
N VAL A 17 10.76 1.46 -5.85
CA VAL A 17 11.01 1.26 -7.28
C VAL A 17 12.48 1.52 -7.63
N LYS A 18 13.08 2.62 -7.12
CA LYS A 18 14.50 2.92 -7.32
C LYS A 18 15.40 1.81 -6.78
N ASP A 19 15.09 1.30 -5.59
CA ASP A 19 15.90 0.26 -4.93
C ASP A 19 15.73 -1.11 -5.60
N CYS A 20 14.53 -1.43 -6.12
CA CYS A 20 14.31 -2.61 -6.96
C CYS A 20 15.19 -2.57 -8.22
N ILE A 21 15.23 -1.43 -8.92
CA ILE A 21 16.07 -1.27 -10.12
C ILE A 21 17.54 -1.49 -9.78
N LYS A 22 18.04 -0.87 -8.70
CA LYS A 22 19.44 -1.04 -8.25
C LYS A 22 19.76 -2.50 -7.92
N SER A 23 18.77 -3.26 -7.44
CA SER A 23 18.90 -4.67 -7.10
C SER A 23 18.59 -5.62 -8.26
N ASN A 24 18.46 -5.11 -9.49
CA ASN A 24 18.11 -5.87 -10.70
C ASN A 24 16.78 -6.64 -10.56
N ILE A 25 15.78 -6.02 -9.89
CA ILE A 25 14.43 -6.54 -9.72
C ILE A 25 13.49 -5.75 -10.63
N SER A 26 12.85 -6.44 -11.56
CA SER A 26 11.85 -5.81 -12.44
C SER A 26 10.58 -5.46 -11.69
N VAL A 27 9.97 -4.33 -12.03
CA VAL A 27 8.78 -3.81 -11.38
C VAL A 27 7.63 -3.65 -12.37
N ASN A 28 6.51 -4.30 -12.08
CA ASN A 28 5.22 -3.89 -12.60
C ASN A 28 4.53 -3.02 -11.54
N PHE A 29 3.83 -1.97 -11.93
CA PHE A 29 3.09 -1.16 -10.96
C PHE A 29 1.69 -0.82 -11.44
N LEU A 30 0.76 -0.67 -10.48
CA LEU A 30 -0.62 -0.29 -10.73
C LEU A 30 -0.83 1.20 -10.42
N THR A 31 -1.51 1.88 -11.33
CA THR A 31 -1.89 3.29 -11.18
C THR A 31 -3.31 3.55 -11.67
N THR A 32 -4.05 4.41 -10.95
CA THR A 32 -5.37 4.90 -11.37
C THR A 32 -5.29 6.06 -12.37
N SER A 33 -4.09 6.56 -12.64
CA SER A 33 -3.86 7.64 -13.61
C SER A 33 -3.18 7.12 -14.88
N LYS A 34 -3.90 7.12 -15.98
CA LYS A 34 -3.34 6.73 -17.29
C LYS A 34 -2.12 7.56 -17.68
N LYS A 35 -2.03 8.83 -17.23
CA LYS A 35 -0.88 9.72 -17.50
C LYS A 35 0.40 9.30 -16.78
N LYS A 36 0.30 8.46 -15.74
CA LYS A 36 1.45 7.96 -14.97
C LYS A 36 1.96 6.61 -15.45
N ILE A 37 1.35 6.05 -16.48
CA ILE A 37 1.81 4.80 -17.07
C ILE A 37 3.11 5.06 -17.82
N THR A 38 4.16 4.39 -17.39
CA THR A 38 5.46 4.38 -18.06
C THR A 38 5.81 2.95 -18.45
N ARG A 39 6.64 2.80 -19.46
CA ARG A 39 7.13 1.52 -19.92
C ARG A 39 8.63 1.61 -20.17
N SER A 40 9.37 0.72 -19.55
CA SER A 40 10.81 0.54 -19.76
C SER A 40 11.16 -0.94 -19.63
N GLU A 41 12.41 -1.29 -19.81
CA GLU A 41 12.89 -2.67 -19.64
C GLU A 41 12.61 -3.20 -18.22
N MET A 42 12.84 -2.38 -17.21
CA MET A 42 12.74 -2.77 -15.80
C MET A 42 11.44 -2.35 -15.11
N VAL A 43 10.74 -1.32 -15.62
CA VAL A 43 9.58 -0.74 -14.92
C VAL A 43 8.41 -0.56 -15.88
N ASN A 44 7.29 -1.22 -15.59
CA ASN A 44 6.10 -1.18 -16.43
C ASN A 44 4.85 -0.82 -15.63
N GLY A 45 4.19 0.26 -16.04
CA GLY A 45 2.95 0.73 -15.44
C GLY A 45 1.71 0.13 -16.12
N PHE A 46 0.69 -0.17 -15.31
CA PHE A 46 -0.58 -0.71 -15.76
C PHE A 46 -1.73 0.06 -15.14
N TYR A 47 -2.80 0.22 -15.91
CA TYR A 47 -4.00 0.90 -15.41
C TYR A 47 -4.83 -0.04 -14.53
N TRP A 48 -5.33 0.50 -13.44
CA TRP A 48 -6.37 -0.14 -12.64
C TRP A 48 -7.34 0.87 -12.04
N ASN A 49 -8.54 0.41 -11.68
CA ASN A 49 -9.52 1.18 -10.95
C ASN A 49 -10.29 0.24 -10.00
N PRO A 50 -9.84 0.09 -8.74
CA PRO A 50 -10.49 -0.81 -7.78
C PRO A 50 -11.98 -0.53 -7.59
N LYS A 51 -12.37 0.73 -7.54
CA LYS A 51 -13.78 1.13 -7.38
C LYS A 51 -14.68 0.59 -8.49
N ASN A 52 -14.18 0.54 -9.72
CA ASN A 52 -14.93 0.07 -10.89
C ASN A 52 -14.55 -1.36 -11.29
N LYS A 53 -13.79 -2.06 -10.47
CA LYS A 53 -13.32 -3.44 -10.73
C LYS A 53 -12.62 -3.58 -12.10
N ILE A 54 -11.77 -2.61 -12.46
CA ILE A 54 -11.01 -2.62 -13.70
C ILE A 54 -9.53 -2.82 -13.36
N ILE A 55 -8.89 -3.81 -14.01
CA ILE A 55 -7.47 -4.06 -13.92
C ILE A 55 -6.95 -4.62 -15.24
N ASP A 56 -5.79 -4.13 -15.68
CA ASP A 56 -5.04 -4.73 -16.77
C ASP A 56 -4.28 -5.95 -16.24
N LEU A 57 -4.74 -7.15 -16.60
CA LEU A 57 -4.21 -8.42 -16.10
C LEU A 57 -2.77 -8.69 -16.51
N ASP A 58 -2.26 -8.02 -17.53
CA ASP A 58 -0.86 -8.13 -17.93
C ASP A 58 0.11 -7.65 -16.84
N CYS A 59 -0.40 -6.88 -15.86
CA CYS A 59 0.37 -6.49 -14.68
C CYS A 59 0.92 -7.67 -13.87
N PHE A 60 0.28 -8.85 -13.96
CA PHE A 60 0.68 -10.04 -13.21
C PHE A 60 1.69 -10.94 -13.96
N LYS A 61 1.99 -10.65 -15.23
CA LYS A 61 2.90 -11.49 -16.03
C LYS A 61 4.30 -11.56 -15.42
N GLY A 62 4.70 -12.76 -14.98
CA GLY A 62 6.00 -13.04 -14.37
C GLY A 62 6.16 -12.51 -12.94
N VAL A 63 5.09 -12.06 -12.31
CA VAL A 63 5.06 -11.59 -10.91
C VAL A 63 4.77 -12.75 -9.98
N ASP A 64 5.54 -12.86 -8.90
CA ASP A 64 5.30 -13.79 -7.81
C ASP A 64 5.05 -13.10 -6.45
N SER A 65 5.35 -11.82 -6.34
CA SER A 65 5.26 -11.06 -5.10
C SER A 65 4.62 -9.69 -5.32
N ILE A 66 3.79 -9.26 -4.38
CA ILE A 66 3.10 -7.97 -4.42
C ILE A 66 3.53 -7.11 -3.23
N ILE A 67 3.77 -5.82 -3.48
CA ILE A 67 3.97 -4.80 -2.46
C ILE A 67 2.79 -3.83 -2.52
N ALA A 68 1.95 -3.84 -1.49
CA ALA A 68 0.73 -3.06 -1.44
C ALA A 68 0.90 -1.82 -0.56
N LEU A 69 1.05 -0.65 -1.22
CA LEU A 69 1.26 0.66 -0.57
C LEU A 69 0.16 1.66 -0.89
N SER A 70 -0.85 1.27 -1.68
CA SER A 70 -1.88 2.22 -2.12
C SER A 70 -2.80 2.65 -0.98
N GLY A 71 -3.06 3.95 -0.94
CA GLY A 71 -4.00 4.56 0.00
C GLY A 71 -4.16 6.05 -0.30
N SER A 72 -5.34 6.58 -0.06
CA SER A 72 -5.56 8.03 -0.12
C SER A 72 -4.90 8.72 1.07
N SER A 73 -4.47 10.00 0.87
CA SER A 73 -3.86 10.79 1.93
C SER A 73 -4.79 10.92 3.14
N ILE A 74 -4.20 10.78 4.34
CA ILE A 74 -4.86 10.98 5.63
C ILE A 74 -4.80 12.44 6.10
N SER A 75 -4.05 13.30 5.42
CA SER A 75 -3.83 14.70 5.81
C SER A 75 -5.02 15.64 5.53
N LYS A 76 -6.06 15.15 4.86
CA LYS A 76 -7.27 15.94 4.62
C LYS A 76 -8.18 15.93 5.84
N LEU A 77 -9.00 16.99 5.98
CA LEU A 77 -10.01 17.06 7.02
C LEU A 77 -10.89 15.80 7.04
N TRP A 78 -11.09 15.20 8.21
CA TRP A 78 -11.77 13.91 8.38
C TRP A 78 -13.30 14.03 8.41
N THR A 79 -13.86 14.58 7.33
CA THR A 79 -15.31 14.51 7.09
C THR A 79 -15.75 13.05 6.90
N LYS A 80 -17.05 12.75 7.05
CA LYS A 80 -17.60 11.41 6.79
C LYS A 80 -17.19 10.87 5.41
N ALA A 81 -17.18 11.73 4.38
CA ALA A 81 -16.79 11.35 3.02
C ALA A 81 -15.29 11.02 2.92
N ASN A 82 -14.42 11.84 3.53
CA ASN A 82 -12.98 11.61 3.52
C ASN A 82 -12.60 10.37 4.36
N LYS A 83 -13.22 10.16 5.53
CA LYS A 83 -13.02 8.95 6.33
C LYS A 83 -13.35 7.69 5.52
N ARG A 84 -14.49 7.65 4.84
CA ARG A 84 -14.87 6.54 3.95
C ARG A 84 -13.84 6.34 2.83
N LYS A 85 -13.39 7.42 2.18
CA LYS A 85 -12.38 7.36 1.12
C LYS A 85 -11.05 6.80 1.63
N ILE A 86 -10.62 7.16 2.84
CA ILE A 86 -9.39 6.66 3.45
C ILE A 86 -9.47 5.15 3.66
N ILE A 87 -10.56 4.63 4.23
CA ILE A 87 -10.78 3.19 4.43
C ILE A 87 -10.85 2.48 3.06
N ASN A 88 -11.76 2.91 2.20
CA ASN A 88 -12.06 2.22 0.95
C ASN A 88 -10.84 2.13 0.03
N SER A 89 -10.02 3.20 -0.04
CA SER A 89 -8.81 3.19 -0.87
C SER A 89 -7.78 2.13 -0.47
N ARG A 90 -7.86 1.59 0.73
CA ARG A 90 -6.99 0.53 1.25
C ARG A 90 -7.65 -0.84 1.14
N VAL A 91 -8.85 -0.94 1.70
CA VAL A 91 -9.60 -2.20 1.79
C VAL A 91 -10.03 -2.67 0.39
N GLU A 92 -10.77 -1.83 -0.37
CA GLU A 92 -11.25 -2.20 -1.71
C GLU A 92 -10.11 -2.53 -2.68
N SER A 93 -8.95 -1.85 -2.53
CA SER A 93 -7.78 -2.14 -3.35
C SER A 93 -7.24 -3.55 -3.13
N LEU A 94 -7.13 -3.98 -1.88
CA LEU A 94 -6.66 -5.32 -1.52
C LEU A 94 -7.69 -6.38 -1.87
N GLU A 95 -8.97 -6.14 -1.55
CA GLU A 95 -10.05 -7.07 -1.88
C GLU A 95 -10.13 -7.32 -3.39
N PHE A 96 -10.07 -6.26 -4.19
CA PHE A 96 -10.12 -6.39 -5.64
C PHE A 96 -8.88 -7.11 -6.21
N LEU A 97 -7.67 -6.86 -5.68
CA LEU A 97 -6.48 -7.63 -6.04
C LEU A 97 -6.65 -9.11 -5.71
N LYS A 98 -7.13 -9.43 -4.49
CA LYS A 98 -7.36 -10.81 -4.07
C LYS A 98 -8.38 -11.52 -4.97
N GLU A 99 -9.50 -10.86 -5.27
CA GLU A 99 -10.51 -11.37 -6.20
C GLU A 99 -9.90 -11.67 -7.57
N SER A 100 -9.15 -10.71 -8.14
CA SER A 100 -8.51 -10.87 -9.45
C SER A 100 -7.52 -12.04 -9.49
N ILE A 101 -6.72 -12.21 -8.43
CA ILE A 101 -5.76 -13.31 -8.28
C ILE A 101 -6.50 -14.65 -8.21
N LYS A 102 -7.53 -14.73 -7.37
CA LYS A 102 -8.34 -15.96 -7.18
C LYS A 102 -9.07 -16.36 -8.47
N GLU A 103 -9.80 -15.42 -9.08
CA GLU A 103 -10.61 -15.69 -10.28
C GLU A 103 -9.77 -16.13 -11.49
N LYS A 104 -8.57 -15.58 -11.61
CA LYS A 104 -7.67 -15.87 -12.74
C LYS A 104 -6.59 -16.90 -12.41
N ASN A 105 -6.65 -17.52 -11.21
CA ASN A 105 -5.66 -18.50 -10.75
C ASN A 105 -4.21 -18.03 -10.91
N ILE A 106 -3.93 -16.75 -10.57
CA ILE A 106 -2.61 -16.14 -10.73
C ILE A 106 -1.68 -16.66 -9.62
N PRO A 107 -0.49 -17.17 -9.93
CA PRO A 107 0.38 -17.85 -8.95
C PRO A 107 1.19 -16.86 -8.10
N ILE A 108 0.52 -15.98 -7.37
CA ILE A 108 1.15 -15.07 -6.41
C ILE A 108 1.50 -15.86 -5.15
N LYS A 109 2.76 -15.72 -4.71
CA LYS A 109 3.29 -16.41 -3.53
C LYS A 109 3.27 -15.54 -2.29
N ARG A 110 3.53 -14.22 -2.42
CA ARG A 110 3.74 -13.31 -1.30
C ARG A 110 3.04 -11.99 -1.49
N LEU A 111 2.51 -11.47 -0.38
CA LEU A 111 2.02 -10.10 -0.25
C LEU A 111 2.76 -9.41 0.90
N VAL A 112 3.41 -8.30 0.61
CA VAL A 112 3.87 -7.35 1.63
C VAL A 112 2.91 -6.17 1.63
N SER A 113 2.16 -5.99 2.71
CA SER A 113 1.22 -4.88 2.84
C SER A 113 1.75 -3.83 3.81
N ALA A 114 1.71 -2.58 3.41
CA ALA A 114 1.85 -1.50 4.36
C ALA A 114 0.69 -1.50 5.36
N SER A 115 0.98 -1.01 6.55
CA SER A 115 0.09 -0.70 7.65
C SER A 115 0.63 0.52 8.39
N GLY A 116 0.20 0.81 9.60
CA GLY A 116 0.68 1.96 10.37
C GLY A 116 0.79 1.70 11.88
N VAL A 117 1.67 2.45 12.54
CA VAL A 117 1.86 2.37 14.00
C VAL A 117 0.71 3.00 14.79
N SER A 118 -0.13 3.84 14.17
CA SER A 118 -1.32 4.41 14.82
C SER A 118 -2.43 3.37 15.13
N LEU A 119 -2.09 2.09 15.09
CA LEU A 119 -2.87 1.02 15.68
C LEU A 119 -2.76 1.04 17.21
N TYR A 120 -1.57 1.36 17.70
CA TYR A 120 -1.27 1.34 19.11
C TYR A 120 -1.81 2.60 19.80
N PRO A 121 -2.21 2.49 21.09
CA PRO A 121 -2.53 3.67 21.90
C PRO A 121 -1.32 4.60 22.05
N ASP A 122 -1.58 5.87 22.31
CA ASP A 122 -0.52 6.81 22.66
C ASP A 122 0.01 6.50 24.07
N SER A 123 1.33 6.33 24.21
CA SER A 123 2.00 6.15 25.49
C SER A 123 3.40 6.77 25.43
N LEU A 124 3.84 7.34 26.55
CA LEU A 124 5.22 7.82 26.75
C LEU A 124 6.09 6.79 27.49
N GLU A 125 5.49 5.73 28.02
CA GLU A 125 6.16 4.76 28.89
C GLU A 125 6.09 3.33 28.34
N GLU A 126 5.06 3.01 27.56
CA GLU A 126 4.87 1.65 27.05
C GLU A 126 5.59 1.42 25.73
N GLU A 127 6.27 0.27 25.63
CA GLU A 127 6.81 -0.23 24.38
C GLU A 127 5.81 -1.20 23.75
N PHE A 128 5.53 -1.01 22.46
CA PHE A 128 4.60 -1.84 21.71
C PHE A 128 5.35 -2.76 20.75
N SER A 129 5.01 -4.05 20.78
CA SER A 129 5.52 -5.03 19.83
C SER A 129 4.46 -5.41 18.80
N GLU A 130 4.90 -6.03 17.70
CA GLU A 130 4.02 -6.48 16.62
C GLU A 130 3.00 -7.54 17.05
N ASN A 131 3.25 -8.25 18.15
CA ASN A 131 2.37 -9.29 18.69
C ASN A 131 1.24 -8.75 19.57
N GLN A 132 1.29 -7.47 19.93
CA GLN A 132 0.25 -6.86 20.76
C GLN A 132 -1.03 -6.67 19.95
N THR A 133 -2.14 -7.07 20.59
CA THR A 133 -3.49 -7.01 20.02
C THR A 133 -4.30 -5.80 20.49
N ASN A 134 -3.83 -5.09 21.53
CA ASN A 134 -4.47 -3.88 22.02
C ASN A 134 -4.40 -2.80 20.95
N SER A 135 -5.54 -2.35 20.48
CA SER A 135 -5.64 -1.24 19.55
C SER A 135 -6.29 -0.03 20.21
N ASP A 136 -5.88 1.14 19.79
CA ASP A 136 -6.57 2.39 20.11
C ASP A 136 -7.98 2.41 19.49
N ASP A 137 -8.90 3.18 20.09
CA ASP A 137 -10.27 3.38 19.61
C ASP A 137 -10.39 4.52 18.58
N SER A 138 -9.27 5.05 18.12
CA SER A 138 -9.23 6.14 17.16
C SER A 138 -9.66 5.72 15.75
N PHE A 139 -10.07 6.71 14.94
CA PHE A 139 -10.36 6.48 13.54
C PHE A 139 -9.18 5.87 12.76
N LEU A 140 -7.93 6.24 13.10
CA LEU A 140 -6.76 5.67 12.43
C LEU A 140 -6.56 4.21 12.80
N ALA A 141 -6.79 3.83 14.05
CA ALA A 141 -6.74 2.44 14.47
C ALA A 141 -7.82 1.61 13.76
N GLU A 142 -9.05 2.16 13.60
CA GLU A 142 -10.10 1.52 12.78
C GLU A 142 -9.63 1.28 11.34
N VAL A 143 -9.05 2.30 10.69
CA VAL A 143 -8.51 2.19 9.32
C VAL A 143 -7.48 1.07 9.24
N ILE A 144 -6.54 1.03 10.18
CA ILE A 144 -5.44 0.06 10.20
C ILE A 144 -5.98 -1.35 10.41
N ASN A 145 -6.88 -1.56 11.38
CA ASN A 145 -7.50 -2.86 11.64
C ASN A 145 -8.19 -3.42 10.38
N ARG A 146 -9.00 -2.60 9.71
CA ARG A 146 -9.66 -2.99 8.47
C ARG A 146 -8.66 -3.30 7.35
N TRP A 147 -7.62 -2.49 7.24
CA TRP A 147 -6.57 -2.67 6.24
C TRP A 147 -5.78 -3.97 6.46
N GLU A 148 -5.32 -4.22 7.70
CA GLU A 148 -4.62 -5.46 8.05
C GLU A 148 -5.50 -6.69 7.85
N ASN A 149 -6.80 -6.62 8.19
CA ASN A 149 -7.73 -7.72 7.96
C ASN A 149 -7.90 -8.03 6.46
N ALA A 150 -7.98 -7.00 5.61
CA ALA A 150 -8.02 -7.18 4.16
C ALA A 150 -6.73 -7.83 3.65
N ALA A 151 -5.54 -7.41 4.14
CA ALA A 151 -4.27 -8.02 3.80
C ALA A 151 -4.19 -9.48 4.29
N LYS A 152 -4.52 -9.74 5.56
CA LYS A 152 -4.53 -11.11 6.15
C LYS A 152 -5.43 -12.07 5.38
N SER A 153 -6.50 -11.57 4.75
CA SER A 153 -7.42 -12.39 3.96
C SER A 153 -6.78 -13.08 2.75
N PHE A 154 -5.61 -12.62 2.27
CA PHE A 154 -4.87 -13.29 1.19
C PHE A 154 -4.37 -14.69 1.57
N LYS A 155 -4.20 -14.96 2.87
CA LYS A 155 -3.88 -16.31 3.35
C LYS A 155 -4.92 -17.35 2.93
N THR A 156 -6.20 -16.94 2.79
CA THR A 156 -7.29 -17.86 2.36
C THR A 156 -7.16 -18.33 0.92
N ILE A 157 -6.29 -17.73 0.14
CA ILE A 157 -5.98 -18.11 -1.25
C ILE A 157 -4.54 -18.62 -1.41
N GLY A 158 -3.89 -19.00 -0.30
CA GLY A 158 -2.55 -19.60 -0.30
C GLY A 158 -1.39 -18.61 -0.48
N VAL A 159 -1.61 -17.32 -0.25
CA VAL A 159 -0.57 -16.28 -0.33
C VAL A 159 0.03 -16.02 1.04
N ASP A 160 1.36 -16.08 1.16
CA ASP A 160 2.07 -15.65 2.36
C ASP A 160 1.95 -14.14 2.54
N VAL A 161 1.61 -13.70 3.76
CA VAL A 161 1.36 -12.29 4.05
C VAL A 161 2.31 -11.77 5.12
N ALA A 162 3.06 -10.71 4.78
CA ALA A 162 3.78 -9.87 5.71
C ALA A 162 3.11 -8.48 5.79
N ILE A 163 2.99 -7.95 7.01
CA ILE A 163 2.41 -6.62 7.27
C ILE A 163 3.48 -5.76 7.92
N ILE A 164 3.72 -4.57 7.36
CA ILE A 164 4.71 -3.63 7.87
C ILE A 164 3.99 -2.41 8.43
N ARG A 165 3.99 -2.26 9.76
CA ARG A 165 3.47 -1.09 10.45
C ARG A 165 4.48 0.04 10.37
N ILE A 166 4.17 1.02 9.52
CA ILE A 166 5.06 2.13 9.18
C ILE A 166 4.77 3.30 10.12
N GLY A 167 5.81 3.86 10.71
CA GLY A 167 5.77 5.11 11.44
C GLY A 167 5.80 6.34 10.53
N LEU A 168 6.23 7.47 11.08
CA LEU A 168 6.36 8.71 10.31
C LEU A 168 7.58 8.63 9.39
N VAL A 169 7.34 8.71 8.08
CA VAL A 169 8.41 8.73 7.08
C VAL A 169 8.80 10.17 6.77
N LEU A 170 10.05 10.51 7.04
CA LEU A 170 10.60 11.83 6.79
C LEU A 170 11.34 11.88 5.45
N SER A 171 11.03 12.88 4.63
CA SER A 171 11.68 13.12 3.34
C SER A 171 11.64 14.60 2.99
N LEU A 172 12.73 15.10 2.42
CA LEU A 172 12.80 16.46 1.89
C LEU A 172 12.01 16.63 0.58
N GLU A 173 11.78 15.54 -0.15
CA GLU A 173 11.08 15.59 -1.44
C GLU A 173 9.55 15.75 -1.27
N SER A 174 8.98 15.15 -0.24
CA SER A 174 7.53 15.21 0.02
C SER A 174 7.19 14.73 1.44
N GLY A 175 5.93 14.87 1.85
CA GLY A 175 5.44 14.43 3.17
C GLY A 175 5.60 15.51 4.25
N VAL A 176 5.50 15.09 5.51
CA VAL A 176 5.40 15.98 6.68
C VAL A 176 6.61 16.88 6.79
N LEU A 177 7.82 16.36 6.68
CA LEU A 177 9.04 17.17 6.84
C LEU A 177 9.07 18.33 5.85
N LYS A 178 8.78 18.08 4.57
CA LYS A 178 8.74 19.14 3.55
C LYS A 178 7.72 20.24 3.87
N GLU A 179 6.56 19.86 4.38
CA GLU A 179 5.54 20.86 4.75
C GLU A 179 5.94 21.64 5.99
N THR A 180 6.63 21.03 6.95
CA THR A 180 7.07 21.66 8.20
C THR A 180 8.18 22.71 7.97
N ILE A 181 9.09 22.46 7.03
CA ILE A 181 10.21 23.39 6.75
C ILE A 181 9.84 24.53 5.79
N LYS A 182 8.72 24.47 5.08
CA LYS A 182 8.28 25.56 4.19
C LYS A 182 8.19 26.94 4.84
N PRO A 183 7.67 27.11 6.07
CA PRO A 183 7.61 28.42 6.73
C PRO A 183 8.98 28.95 7.18
N MET A 184 10.04 28.13 7.11
CA MET A 184 11.39 28.49 7.57
C MET A 184 12.26 29.03 6.44
N ASN A 185 11.77 29.04 5.21
CA ASN A 185 12.37 29.60 4.01
C ASN A 185 11.55 30.81 3.52
#